data_ebc2cc663b12e2b2e67e3040ae52323c
#
_entry.id   ebc2cc663b12e2b2e67e3040ae52323c
#
_cell.length_a   1.000
_cell.length_b   1.000
_cell.length_c   1.000
_cell.angle_alpha   90.00
_cell.angle_beta   90.00
_cell.angle_gamma   90.00
#
_symmetry.space_group_name_H-M   'P 1'
#
loop_
_entity.id
_entity.type
_entity.pdbx_description
1 polymer ?
#
loop_
_entity_poly.entity_id
_entity_poly.type
_entity_poly.pdbx_seq_one_letter_code
_entity_poly.pdbx_strand_id
1 'polypeptide(L)'
;MKTTVKKLSDTKVQLTISLGASELADAEQVSLAKLARDIKVPGFRKGKVPASIAAKHIDPNALQEQILENALSKAVAEAFLQEKLQALDRPSVEVKKFVPGSELEFTAEVEIIPPVKLGDYKKLTAKKEVAKVEDKDVDEVIERIRKNYSEKSEVKRAAKLGDEAVIDFTGKKDGVAFDGGSAKEYGLKLGEGQFIPGFEEGVIGHKAGEEFDLKLKFPEDYHAENLAGQDVVFTVKLHKVNELKLPELNDEFAAKCGPFTEMKEVKADIKRELTAQKEREADEKFKDALVGELTEKSKAALPELLVEDQLRSIERDLTQNLMYSGLSLDSYLKTQGFKDKEEWVKKEARPAAEKRVKAGLVLAELSKELKIDASRDEIQRQIDFFKQQYGKDKKMLEQFDNPNVHRDIANRMITDKTVAKLVELNTKK
;
A
#
# COMPACT_ATOMS: atom_id res chain seq x y z
N MET A 1 -9.33 43.39 -7.11
CA MET A 1 -9.36 42.07 -7.80
C MET A 1 -10.80 41.64 -8.08
N LYS A 2 -11.12 41.20 -9.30
CA LYS A 2 -12.41 40.58 -9.67
C LYS A 2 -12.17 39.12 -10.06
N THR A 3 -13.00 38.22 -9.54
CA THR A 3 -12.90 36.77 -9.82
C THR A 3 -14.23 36.28 -10.35
N THR A 4 -14.19 35.44 -11.38
CA THR A 4 -15.36 34.73 -11.92
C THR A 4 -15.03 33.29 -12.02
N VAL A 5 -15.86 32.40 -11.43
CA VAL A 5 -15.67 30.96 -11.44
C VAL A 5 -16.57 30.29 -12.47
N LYS A 6 -16.00 29.55 -13.38
CA LYS A 6 -16.70 28.72 -14.34
C LYS A 6 -16.42 27.25 -14.04
N LYS A 7 -17.45 26.47 -13.76
CA LYS A 7 -17.31 25.00 -13.65
C LYS A 7 -17.14 24.42 -15.05
N LEU A 8 -16.05 23.71 -15.28
CA LEU A 8 -15.80 22.93 -16.52
C LEU A 8 -16.35 21.52 -16.38
N SER A 9 -16.24 20.95 -15.17
CA SER A 9 -16.83 19.68 -14.77
C SER A 9 -17.11 19.69 -13.25
N ASP A 10 -17.56 18.58 -12.69
CA ASP A 10 -17.76 18.46 -11.25
C ASP A 10 -16.43 18.48 -10.45
N THR A 11 -15.31 18.22 -11.14
CA THR A 11 -13.97 18.15 -10.52
C THR A 11 -13.01 19.22 -11.06
N LYS A 12 -13.41 20.04 -12.05
CA LYS A 12 -12.53 20.98 -12.71
C LYS A 12 -13.18 22.36 -12.84
N VAL A 13 -12.44 23.39 -12.44
CA VAL A 13 -12.88 24.77 -12.51
C VAL A 13 -11.88 25.63 -13.26
N GLN A 14 -12.39 26.67 -13.89
CA GLN A 14 -11.62 27.76 -14.48
C GLN A 14 -12.02 29.07 -13.79
N LEU A 15 -11.02 29.71 -13.22
CA LEU A 15 -11.18 31.07 -12.66
C LEU A 15 -10.70 32.09 -13.70
N THR A 16 -11.51 33.09 -13.98
CA THR A 16 -11.07 34.30 -14.69
C THR A 16 -10.82 35.37 -13.66
N ILE A 17 -9.61 35.88 -13.59
CA ILE A 17 -9.15 36.84 -12.58
C ILE A 17 -8.67 38.10 -13.28
N SER A 18 -9.17 39.24 -12.82
CA SER A 18 -8.77 40.54 -13.34
C SER A 18 -8.23 41.40 -12.19
N LEU A 19 -7.03 41.94 -12.38
CA LEU A 19 -6.35 42.85 -11.47
C LEU A 19 -6.27 44.24 -12.08
N GLY A 20 -6.44 45.25 -11.26
CA GLY A 20 -6.29 46.67 -11.67
C GLY A 20 -4.94 47.25 -11.27
N ALA A 21 -4.79 48.54 -11.46
CA ALA A 21 -3.56 49.28 -11.21
C ALA A 21 -3.08 49.19 -9.75
N SER A 22 -4.01 49.14 -8.78
CA SER A 22 -3.66 49.06 -7.36
C SER A 22 -2.95 47.75 -7.01
N GLU A 23 -3.49 46.61 -7.46
CA GLU A 23 -2.93 45.26 -7.19
C GLU A 23 -1.58 45.08 -7.92
N LEU A 24 -1.44 45.67 -9.12
CA LEU A 24 -0.18 45.63 -9.86
C LEU A 24 0.90 46.51 -9.21
N ALA A 25 0.53 47.67 -8.63
CA ALA A 25 1.46 48.50 -7.87
C ALA A 25 1.99 47.78 -6.61
N ASP A 26 1.13 47.03 -5.90
CA ASP A 26 1.55 46.20 -4.77
C ASP A 26 2.53 45.10 -5.22
N ALA A 27 2.22 44.41 -6.32
CA ALA A 27 3.10 43.37 -6.89
C ALA A 27 4.45 43.97 -7.34
N GLU A 28 4.48 45.16 -7.89
CA GLU A 28 5.70 45.91 -8.27
C GLU A 28 6.58 46.17 -7.05
N GLN A 29 6.00 46.68 -5.96
CA GLN A 29 6.75 46.96 -4.72
C GLN A 29 7.41 45.70 -4.17
N VAL A 30 6.67 44.56 -4.14
CA VAL A 30 7.20 43.28 -3.68
C VAL A 30 8.30 42.78 -4.61
N SER A 31 8.12 42.90 -5.92
CA SER A 31 9.09 42.45 -6.92
C SER A 31 10.36 43.27 -6.87
N LEU A 32 10.25 44.61 -6.77
CA LEU A 32 11.41 45.48 -6.56
C LEU A 32 12.18 45.13 -5.29
N ALA A 33 11.46 44.91 -4.18
CA ALA A 33 12.12 44.53 -2.92
C ALA A 33 12.82 43.20 -3.01
N LYS A 34 12.28 42.22 -3.75
CA LYS A 34 12.87 40.90 -3.99
C LYS A 34 14.14 41.02 -4.84
N LEU A 35 14.05 41.70 -6.00
CA LEU A 35 15.18 41.87 -6.92
C LEU A 35 16.29 42.75 -6.33
N ALA A 36 15.93 43.79 -5.53
CA ALA A 36 16.90 44.64 -4.85
C ALA A 36 17.84 43.88 -3.88
N ARG A 37 17.44 42.71 -3.39
CA ARG A 37 18.29 41.87 -2.50
C ARG A 37 19.43 41.22 -3.27
N ASP A 38 19.25 40.95 -4.54
CA ASP A 38 20.22 40.21 -5.34
C ASP A 38 21.12 41.09 -6.22
N ILE A 39 20.71 42.31 -6.45
CA ILE A 39 21.45 43.26 -7.28
C ILE A 39 22.69 43.81 -6.54
N LYS A 40 23.80 43.98 -7.28
CA LYS A 40 25.01 44.69 -6.81
C LYS A 40 25.01 46.10 -7.38
N VAL A 41 24.97 47.09 -6.52
CA VAL A 41 25.06 48.50 -6.90
C VAL A 41 26.27 49.12 -6.22
N PRO A 42 27.14 49.79 -6.97
CA PRO A 42 28.31 50.47 -6.40
C PRO A 42 27.89 51.41 -5.26
N GLY A 43 28.59 51.34 -4.13
CA GLY A 43 28.29 52.15 -2.94
C GLY A 43 27.27 51.54 -1.97
N PHE A 44 26.68 50.39 -2.28
CA PHE A 44 25.73 49.73 -1.40
C PHE A 44 26.16 48.26 -1.09
N ARG A 45 25.92 47.84 0.16
CA ARG A 45 26.09 46.44 0.52
C ARG A 45 24.96 45.59 -0.10
N LYS A 46 25.29 44.39 -0.64
CA LYS A 46 24.29 43.45 -1.18
C LYS A 46 23.14 43.24 -0.19
N GLY A 47 21.90 43.39 -0.68
CA GLY A 47 20.67 43.25 0.11
C GLY A 47 20.29 44.49 0.92
N LYS A 48 21.01 45.61 0.81
CA LYS A 48 20.72 46.90 1.49
C LYS A 48 20.53 48.07 0.51
N VAL A 49 20.30 47.78 -0.76
CA VAL A 49 20.04 48.79 -1.79
C VAL A 49 18.59 49.26 -1.63
N PRO A 50 18.33 50.60 -1.48
CA PRO A 50 16.96 51.11 -1.48
C PRO A 50 16.23 50.79 -2.79
N ALA A 51 14.93 50.46 -2.70
CA ALA A 51 14.14 50.07 -3.86
C ALA A 51 14.14 51.10 -5.01
N SER A 52 14.12 52.35 -4.68
CA SER A 52 14.17 53.47 -5.65
C SER A 52 15.49 53.56 -6.43
N ILE A 53 16.60 53.14 -5.83
CA ILE A 53 17.92 53.03 -6.48
C ILE A 53 18.03 51.74 -7.25
N ALA A 54 17.59 50.64 -6.66
CA ALA A 54 17.58 49.33 -7.30
C ALA A 54 16.79 49.33 -8.62
N ALA A 55 15.64 50.01 -8.65
CA ALA A 55 14.80 50.13 -9.84
C ALA A 55 15.53 50.69 -11.07
N LYS A 56 16.54 51.55 -10.89
CA LYS A 56 17.34 52.12 -11.98
C LYS A 56 18.40 51.17 -12.54
N HIS A 57 18.69 50.10 -11.81
CA HIS A 57 19.74 49.14 -12.15
C HIS A 57 19.18 47.73 -12.44
N ILE A 58 17.90 47.52 -12.28
CA ILE A 58 17.22 46.26 -12.63
C ILE A 58 16.82 46.35 -14.11
N ASP A 59 17.02 45.21 -14.82
CA ASP A 59 16.51 45.08 -16.18
C ASP A 59 14.99 45.23 -16.19
N PRO A 60 14.42 46.17 -17.00
CA PRO A 60 12.99 46.36 -17.08
C PRO A 60 12.20 45.07 -17.41
N ASN A 61 12.71 44.22 -18.28
CA ASN A 61 12.06 42.95 -18.65
C ASN A 61 12.02 41.99 -17.46
N ALA A 62 13.14 41.82 -16.77
CA ALA A 62 13.22 40.99 -15.57
C ALA A 62 12.29 41.51 -14.44
N LEU A 63 12.13 42.83 -14.31
CA LEU A 63 11.19 43.40 -13.38
C LEU A 63 9.74 43.09 -13.79
N GLN A 64 9.38 43.23 -15.06
CA GLN A 64 8.03 42.90 -15.54
C GLN A 64 7.67 41.44 -15.38
N GLU A 65 8.60 40.56 -15.68
CA GLU A 65 8.41 39.09 -15.45
C GLU A 65 8.17 38.78 -13.96
N GLN A 66 8.96 39.40 -13.06
CA GLN A 66 8.80 39.17 -11.62
C GLN A 66 7.49 39.80 -11.08
N ILE A 67 7.06 40.92 -11.63
CA ILE A 67 5.76 41.53 -11.28
C ILE A 67 4.64 40.60 -11.70
N LEU A 68 4.68 40.13 -12.94
CA LEU A 68 3.69 39.20 -13.47
C LEU A 68 3.61 37.92 -12.63
N GLU A 69 4.75 37.29 -12.34
CA GLU A 69 4.83 36.09 -11.50
C GLU A 69 4.24 36.29 -10.10
N ASN A 70 4.60 37.40 -9.43
CA ASN A 70 4.10 37.71 -8.10
C ASN A 70 2.60 38.07 -8.13
N ALA A 71 2.13 38.83 -9.13
CA ALA A 71 0.72 39.18 -9.28
C ALA A 71 -0.13 37.92 -9.53
N LEU A 72 0.28 37.03 -10.43
CA LEU A 72 -0.40 35.78 -10.72
C LEU A 72 -0.47 34.89 -9.47
N SER A 73 0.67 34.65 -8.81
CA SER A 73 0.74 33.75 -7.63
C SER A 73 -0.15 34.25 -6.48
N LYS A 74 -0.10 35.55 -6.18
CA LYS A 74 -0.90 36.16 -5.11
C LYS A 74 -2.39 36.13 -5.45
N ALA A 75 -2.76 36.53 -6.66
CA ALA A 75 -4.15 36.61 -7.08
C ALA A 75 -4.81 35.21 -7.16
N VAL A 76 -4.10 34.20 -7.64
CA VAL A 76 -4.56 32.81 -7.63
C VAL A 76 -4.85 32.38 -6.21
N ALA A 77 -3.88 32.55 -5.28
CA ALA A 77 -4.06 32.13 -3.89
C ALA A 77 -5.24 32.79 -3.21
N GLU A 78 -5.40 34.13 -3.42
CA GLU A 78 -6.52 34.87 -2.88
C GLU A 78 -7.86 34.46 -3.48
N ALA A 79 -7.93 34.21 -4.80
CA ALA A 79 -9.13 33.73 -5.47
C ALA A 79 -9.59 32.37 -4.95
N PHE A 80 -8.68 31.42 -4.76
CA PHE A 80 -9.02 30.10 -4.20
C PHE A 80 -9.54 30.21 -2.76
N LEU A 81 -8.96 31.09 -1.95
CA LEU A 81 -9.43 31.32 -0.58
C LEU A 81 -10.83 31.96 -0.54
N GLN A 82 -11.08 32.95 -1.39
CA GLN A 82 -12.36 33.65 -1.47
C GLN A 82 -13.49 32.71 -1.92
N GLU A 83 -13.22 31.89 -2.93
CA GLU A 83 -14.17 30.93 -3.49
C GLU A 83 -14.26 29.64 -2.71
N LYS A 84 -13.46 29.47 -1.64
CA LYS A 84 -13.37 28.25 -0.80
C LYS A 84 -13.09 27.00 -1.61
N LEU A 85 -12.29 27.11 -2.65
CA LEU A 85 -11.89 26.02 -3.52
C LEU A 85 -10.60 25.37 -2.98
N GLN A 86 -10.56 24.05 -2.99
CA GLN A 86 -9.37 23.27 -2.63
C GLN A 86 -8.76 22.70 -3.90
N ALA A 87 -7.70 23.34 -4.40
CA ALA A 87 -6.94 22.86 -5.55
C ALA A 87 -6.17 21.60 -5.21
N LEU A 88 -6.19 20.64 -6.13
CA LEU A 88 -5.45 19.37 -6.00
C LEU A 88 -4.01 19.50 -6.50
N ASP A 89 -3.77 20.41 -7.45
CA ASP A 89 -2.45 20.67 -8.02
C ASP A 89 -2.29 22.16 -8.34
N ARG A 90 -1.15 22.50 -8.92
CA ARG A 90 -0.89 23.86 -9.38
C ARG A 90 -1.79 24.19 -10.56
N PRO A 91 -2.50 25.34 -10.52
CA PRO A 91 -3.34 25.76 -11.64
C PRO A 91 -2.54 25.99 -12.92
N SER A 92 -3.09 25.56 -14.04
CA SER A 92 -2.62 25.99 -15.36
C SER A 92 -3.09 27.43 -15.61
N VAL A 93 -2.15 28.35 -15.77
CA VAL A 93 -2.44 29.78 -15.92
C VAL A 93 -2.20 30.22 -17.36
N GLU A 94 -3.18 30.88 -17.94
CA GLU A 94 -3.10 31.49 -19.27
C GLU A 94 -3.39 32.99 -19.17
N VAL A 95 -2.41 33.85 -19.49
CA VAL A 95 -2.55 35.29 -19.50
C VAL A 95 -3.32 35.70 -20.76
N LYS A 96 -4.45 36.34 -20.57
CA LYS A 96 -5.30 36.88 -21.66
C LYS A 96 -4.94 38.30 -22.04
N LYS A 97 -4.61 39.12 -21.04
CA LYS A 97 -4.25 40.51 -21.23
C LYS A 97 -3.29 40.98 -20.14
N PHE A 98 -2.23 41.64 -20.53
CA PHE A 98 -1.32 42.29 -19.58
C PHE A 98 -0.90 43.67 -20.08
N VAL A 99 -1.29 44.70 -19.34
CA VAL A 99 -0.89 46.10 -19.56
C VAL A 99 -0.13 46.54 -18.29
N PRO A 100 1.20 46.65 -18.36
CA PRO A 100 2.03 46.99 -17.20
C PRO A 100 1.52 48.22 -16.45
N GLY A 101 1.39 48.09 -15.12
CA GLY A 101 0.91 49.15 -14.24
C GLY A 101 -0.58 49.49 -14.36
N SER A 102 -1.34 48.86 -15.22
CA SER A 102 -2.76 49.19 -15.48
C SER A 102 -3.70 48.03 -15.28
N GLU A 103 -3.48 46.92 -16.00
CA GLU A 103 -4.44 45.81 -16.02
C GLU A 103 -3.74 44.47 -16.29
N LEU A 104 -4.20 43.45 -15.57
CA LEU A 104 -3.83 42.04 -15.84
C LEU A 104 -5.10 41.18 -15.81
N GLU A 105 -5.37 40.46 -16.89
CA GLU A 105 -6.44 39.47 -16.96
C GLU A 105 -5.87 38.13 -17.37
N PHE A 106 -6.23 37.11 -16.63
CA PHE A 106 -5.77 35.73 -16.89
C PHE A 106 -6.81 34.72 -16.45
N THR A 107 -6.67 33.50 -16.97
CA THR A 107 -7.45 32.34 -16.53
C THR A 107 -6.56 31.38 -15.79
N ALA A 108 -7.10 30.78 -14.72
CA ALA A 108 -6.45 29.72 -13.95
C ALA A 108 -7.37 28.49 -13.94
N GLU A 109 -6.89 27.39 -14.50
CA GLU A 109 -7.64 26.13 -14.60
C GLU A 109 -7.01 25.10 -13.70
N VAL A 110 -7.84 24.38 -12.90
CA VAL A 110 -7.35 23.42 -11.91
C VAL A 110 -8.40 22.38 -11.59
N GLU A 111 -7.94 21.20 -11.22
CA GLU A 111 -8.78 20.20 -10.56
C GLU A 111 -8.94 20.52 -9.06
N ILE A 112 -10.16 20.38 -8.58
CA ILE A 112 -10.53 20.66 -7.20
C ILE A 112 -11.08 19.43 -6.52
N ILE A 113 -11.02 19.42 -5.18
CA ILE A 113 -11.77 18.45 -4.39
C ILE A 113 -13.27 18.74 -4.58
N PRO A 114 -14.04 17.79 -5.16
CA PRO A 114 -15.46 18.03 -5.41
C PRO A 114 -16.27 17.96 -4.11
N PRO A 115 -17.46 18.57 -4.09
CA PRO A 115 -18.40 18.39 -2.99
C PRO A 115 -18.87 16.92 -2.93
N VAL A 116 -18.84 16.34 -1.74
CA VAL A 116 -19.30 14.98 -1.48
C VAL A 116 -20.67 15.02 -0.84
N LYS A 117 -21.61 14.25 -1.36
CA LYS A 117 -22.92 14.05 -0.73
C LYS A 117 -22.93 12.71 -0.02
N LEU A 118 -22.83 12.74 1.31
CA LEU A 118 -22.84 11.55 2.14
C LEU A 118 -24.17 10.79 2.08
N GLY A 119 -24.08 9.46 2.06
CA GLY A 119 -25.21 8.59 2.37
C GLY A 119 -25.55 8.60 3.86
N ASP A 120 -26.64 7.93 4.25
CA ASP A 120 -27.03 7.82 5.67
C ASP A 120 -26.04 6.89 6.41
N TYR A 121 -25.00 7.47 6.97
CA TYR A 121 -23.95 6.76 7.69
C TYR A 121 -24.37 6.23 9.07
N LYS A 122 -25.59 6.58 9.54
CA LYS A 122 -26.15 6.10 10.81
C LYS A 122 -27.03 4.85 10.65
N LYS A 123 -27.33 4.46 9.41
CA LYS A 123 -28.21 3.34 9.06
C LYS A 123 -27.55 2.42 8.03
N LEU A 124 -26.35 1.98 8.34
CA LEU A 124 -25.66 0.97 7.55
C LEU A 124 -26.15 -0.44 7.97
N THR A 125 -26.12 -1.38 7.04
CA THR A 125 -26.69 -2.71 7.21
C THR A 125 -25.65 -3.80 7.45
N ALA A 126 -24.37 -3.48 7.23
CA ALA A 126 -23.29 -4.41 7.48
C ALA A 126 -23.30 -4.93 8.92
N LYS A 127 -23.03 -6.21 9.10
CA LYS A 127 -23.00 -6.87 10.40
C LYS A 127 -21.62 -7.42 10.68
N LYS A 128 -21.18 -7.27 11.93
CA LYS A 128 -19.96 -7.92 12.40
C LYS A 128 -20.20 -9.43 12.51
N GLU A 129 -19.32 -10.20 11.87
CA GLU A 129 -19.32 -11.66 12.05
C GLU A 129 -18.83 -12.01 13.45
N VAL A 130 -19.46 -13.01 14.06
CA VAL A 130 -19.02 -13.50 15.36
C VAL A 130 -17.87 -14.48 15.14
N ALA A 131 -16.69 -14.11 15.64
CA ALA A 131 -15.54 -15.00 15.62
C ALA A 131 -15.79 -16.23 16.51
N LYS A 132 -15.85 -17.42 15.91
CA LYS A 132 -15.93 -18.68 16.64
C LYS A 132 -14.63 -19.46 16.41
N VAL A 133 -14.04 -19.93 17.49
CA VAL A 133 -12.90 -20.86 17.48
C VAL A 133 -13.42 -22.18 18.00
N GLU A 134 -13.39 -23.19 17.16
CA GLU A 134 -13.75 -24.55 17.52
C GLU A 134 -12.53 -25.29 18.07
N ASP A 135 -12.76 -26.35 18.82
CA ASP A 135 -11.66 -27.16 19.37
C ASP A 135 -10.82 -27.80 18.26
N LYS A 136 -11.42 -28.08 17.10
CA LYS A 136 -10.72 -28.51 15.89
C LYS A 136 -9.65 -27.53 15.43
N ASP A 137 -9.93 -26.22 15.42
CA ASP A 137 -8.98 -25.17 15.03
C ASP A 137 -7.75 -25.20 15.96
N VAL A 138 -7.99 -25.43 17.26
CA VAL A 138 -6.94 -25.52 18.27
C VAL A 138 -6.11 -26.79 18.04
N ASP A 139 -6.76 -27.94 17.82
CA ASP A 139 -6.08 -29.21 17.59
C ASP A 139 -5.25 -29.18 16.29
N GLU A 140 -5.69 -28.51 15.22
CA GLU A 140 -4.92 -28.30 13.98
C GLU A 140 -3.63 -27.51 14.24
N VAL A 141 -3.69 -26.45 15.06
CA VAL A 141 -2.48 -25.69 15.45
C VAL A 141 -1.53 -26.55 16.27
N ILE A 142 -2.05 -27.31 17.23
CA ILE A 142 -1.26 -28.23 18.06
C ILE A 142 -0.56 -29.27 17.19
N GLU A 143 -1.26 -29.91 16.26
CA GLU A 143 -0.65 -30.89 15.36
C GLU A 143 0.44 -30.29 14.47
N ARG A 144 0.27 -29.03 14.03
CA ARG A 144 1.30 -28.30 13.28
C ARG A 144 2.54 -28.05 14.15
N ILE A 145 2.35 -27.59 15.40
CA ILE A 145 3.44 -27.42 16.35
C ILE A 145 4.11 -28.76 16.63
N ARG A 146 3.31 -29.79 16.89
CA ARG A 146 3.78 -31.16 17.14
C ARG A 146 4.68 -31.72 16.04
N LYS A 147 4.32 -31.48 14.78
CA LYS A 147 5.14 -31.85 13.62
C LYS A 147 6.50 -31.14 13.61
N ASN A 148 6.58 -29.88 14.05
CA ASN A 148 7.83 -29.14 14.13
C ASN A 148 8.78 -29.66 15.21
N TYR A 149 8.25 -30.31 16.24
CA TYR A 149 9.01 -30.96 17.32
C TYR A 149 9.20 -32.45 17.10
N SER A 150 8.92 -33.00 15.92
CA SER A 150 9.12 -34.39 15.60
C SER A 150 10.61 -34.77 15.71
N GLU A 151 10.89 -35.88 16.37
CA GLU A 151 12.24 -36.46 16.48
C GLU A 151 12.49 -37.36 15.27
N LYS A 152 13.65 -37.16 14.62
CA LYS A 152 14.06 -37.96 13.46
C LYS A 152 14.81 -39.17 13.94
N SER A 153 14.34 -40.37 13.59
CA SER A 153 15.00 -41.65 13.87
C SER A 153 15.26 -42.37 12.56
N GLU A 154 16.53 -42.60 12.23
CA GLU A 154 16.90 -43.35 11.03
C GLU A 154 16.40 -44.80 11.13
N VAL A 155 15.72 -45.27 10.09
CA VAL A 155 15.16 -46.62 10.03
C VAL A 155 15.65 -47.35 8.78
N LYS A 156 15.85 -48.69 8.92
CA LYS A 156 16.31 -49.54 7.81
C LYS A 156 15.19 -50.17 6.98
N ARG A 157 13.94 -49.89 7.32
CA ARG A 157 12.77 -50.32 6.56
C ARG A 157 12.55 -49.48 5.31
N ALA A 158 11.69 -49.93 4.43
CA ALA A 158 11.22 -49.14 3.31
C ALA A 158 10.47 -47.86 3.78
N ALA A 159 10.59 -46.79 3.02
CA ALA A 159 9.94 -45.50 3.27
C ALA A 159 8.42 -45.65 3.25
N LYS A 160 7.75 -44.97 4.17
CA LYS A 160 6.30 -44.93 4.32
C LYS A 160 5.81 -43.51 4.32
N LEU A 161 4.51 -43.34 4.13
CA LEU A 161 3.83 -42.04 4.31
C LEU A 161 4.13 -41.51 5.71
N GLY A 162 4.50 -40.22 5.79
CA GLY A 162 4.87 -39.53 7.01
C GLY A 162 6.35 -39.63 7.40
N ASP A 163 7.19 -40.45 6.71
CA ASP A 163 8.63 -40.46 6.90
C ASP A 163 9.30 -39.27 6.17
N GLU A 164 10.51 -38.91 6.60
CA GLU A 164 11.40 -38.04 5.84
C GLU A 164 12.40 -38.90 5.05
N ALA A 165 12.36 -38.81 3.74
CA ALA A 165 13.32 -39.41 2.83
C ALA A 165 14.44 -38.42 2.50
N VAL A 166 15.68 -38.72 2.81
CA VAL A 166 16.83 -37.92 2.37
C VAL A 166 17.26 -38.43 1.00
N ILE A 167 17.05 -37.60 -0.02
CA ILE A 167 17.21 -38.00 -1.43
C ILE A 167 18.16 -37.11 -2.19
N ASP A 168 18.87 -37.67 -3.16
CA ASP A 168 19.33 -36.91 -4.33
C ASP A 168 18.33 -37.15 -5.44
N PHE A 169 18.02 -36.14 -6.21
CA PHE A 169 17.20 -36.28 -7.39
C PHE A 169 17.70 -35.44 -8.54
N THR A 170 17.45 -35.92 -9.77
CA THR A 170 17.75 -35.22 -11.02
C THR A 170 16.61 -35.44 -11.99
N GLY A 171 15.88 -34.36 -12.27
CA GLY A 171 14.80 -34.34 -13.28
C GLY A 171 15.34 -34.14 -14.68
N LYS A 172 14.87 -34.93 -15.62
CA LYS A 172 15.23 -34.84 -17.05
C LYS A 172 13.96 -34.82 -17.89
N LYS A 173 13.95 -33.92 -18.88
CA LYS A 173 12.97 -33.89 -19.97
C LYS A 173 13.69 -34.31 -21.25
N ASP A 174 13.17 -35.29 -21.96
CA ASP A 174 13.79 -35.82 -23.18
C ASP A 174 15.29 -36.22 -22.99
N GLY A 175 15.65 -36.65 -21.79
CA GLY A 175 17.03 -37.05 -21.44
C GLY A 175 17.94 -35.88 -21.01
N VAL A 176 17.48 -34.63 -21.08
CA VAL A 176 18.24 -33.44 -20.70
C VAL A 176 17.76 -32.90 -19.35
N ALA A 177 18.71 -32.67 -18.42
CA ALA A 177 18.39 -32.11 -17.11
C ALA A 177 17.89 -30.67 -17.27
N PHE A 178 16.88 -30.29 -16.49
CA PHE A 178 16.32 -28.94 -16.49
C PHE A 178 16.64 -28.18 -15.19
N ASP A 179 16.67 -26.86 -15.29
CA ASP A 179 16.99 -26.00 -14.16
C ASP A 179 15.93 -26.12 -13.05
N GLY A 180 16.41 -26.18 -11.80
CA GLY A 180 15.54 -26.40 -10.63
C GLY A 180 15.07 -27.83 -10.43
N GLY A 181 15.38 -28.77 -11.35
CA GLY A 181 14.99 -30.17 -11.29
C GLY A 181 15.96 -31.06 -10.51
N SER A 182 16.99 -30.53 -9.84
CA SER A 182 18.00 -31.33 -9.18
C SER A 182 18.36 -30.82 -7.80
N ALA A 183 18.50 -31.71 -6.84
CA ALA A 183 19.06 -31.39 -5.52
C ALA A 183 19.81 -32.60 -4.95
N LYS A 184 20.68 -32.33 -3.97
CA LYS A 184 21.41 -33.35 -3.21
C LYS A 184 21.09 -33.26 -1.74
N GLU A 185 21.04 -34.43 -1.08
CA GLU A 185 20.73 -34.57 0.34
C GLU A 185 19.47 -33.81 0.79
N TYR A 186 18.47 -33.78 -0.09
CA TYR A 186 17.21 -33.07 0.18
C TYR A 186 16.33 -33.90 1.11
N GLY A 187 15.88 -33.31 2.22
CA GLY A 187 14.96 -33.92 3.17
C GLY A 187 13.52 -33.80 2.73
N LEU A 188 12.97 -34.79 2.06
CA LEU A 188 11.60 -34.82 1.58
C LEU A 188 10.68 -35.48 2.60
N LYS A 189 9.69 -34.78 3.11
CA LYS A 189 8.63 -35.38 3.94
C LYS A 189 7.53 -35.95 3.05
N LEU A 190 7.34 -37.26 3.16
CA LEU A 190 6.41 -38.01 2.31
C LEU A 190 4.96 -37.82 2.76
N GLY A 191 4.14 -37.23 1.87
CA GLY A 191 2.72 -36.98 2.09
C GLY A 191 2.38 -35.52 2.40
N GLU A 192 3.34 -34.59 2.29
CA GLU A 192 3.07 -33.15 2.45
C GLU A 192 2.77 -32.45 1.13
N GLY A 193 2.89 -33.14 -0.02
CA GLY A 193 2.58 -32.56 -1.34
C GLY A 193 3.55 -31.45 -1.78
N GLN A 194 4.81 -31.53 -1.36
CA GLN A 194 5.85 -30.55 -1.68
C GLN A 194 6.34 -30.68 -3.12
N PHE A 195 6.17 -31.87 -3.72
CA PHE A 195 6.60 -32.17 -5.08
C PHE A 195 5.39 -32.36 -6.01
N ILE A 196 5.68 -32.50 -7.30
CA ILE A 196 4.63 -32.77 -8.30
C ILE A 196 3.92 -34.09 -7.98
N PRO A 197 2.63 -34.21 -8.32
CA PRO A 197 1.85 -35.44 -8.05
C PRO A 197 2.53 -36.70 -8.55
N GLY A 198 2.55 -37.73 -7.72
CA GLY A 198 3.20 -39.02 -8.00
C GLY A 198 4.67 -39.13 -7.57
N PHE A 199 5.35 -38.01 -7.26
CA PHE A 199 6.76 -38.08 -6.85
C PHE A 199 6.91 -38.69 -5.45
N GLU A 200 6.18 -38.17 -4.46
CA GLU A 200 6.25 -38.64 -3.08
C GLU A 200 5.76 -40.09 -2.97
N GLU A 201 4.67 -40.41 -3.68
CA GLU A 201 4.14 -41.78 -3.77
C GLU A 201 5.14 -42.74 -4.40
N GLY A 202 5.90 -42.28 -5.41
CA GLY A 202 6.91 -43.09 -6.07
C GLY A 202 8.13 -43.38 -5.19
N VAL A 203 8.41 -42.56 -4.16
CA VAL A 203 9.49 -42.82 -3.19
C VAL A 203 9.04 -43.83 -2.11
N ILE A 204 7.74 -43.88 -1.82
CA ILE A 204 7.20 -44.84 -0.84
C ILE A 204 7.47 -46.27 -1.29
N GLY A 205 7.95 -47.11 -0.35
CA GLY A 205 8.26 -48.53 -0.61
C GLY A 205 9.73 -48.80 -0.93
N HIS A 206 10.51 -47.77 -1.28
CA HIS A 206 11.95 -47.89 -1.49
C HIS A 206 12.75 -47.83 -0.18
N LYS A 207 13.94 -48.41 -0.18
CA LYS A 207 14.86 -48.47 0.97
C LYS A 207 16.07 -47.57 0.77
N ALA A 208 16.69 -47.20 1.87
CA ALA A 208 17.97 -46.50 1.85
C ALA A 208 19.01 -47.26 1.01
N GLY A 209 19.73 -46.53 0.16
CA GLY A 209 20.71 -47.06 -0.80
C GLY A 209 20.17 -47.40 -2.18
N GLU A 210 18.86 -47.39 -2.41
CA GLU A 210 18.27 -47.66 -3.72
C GLU A 210 18.35 -46.42 -4.60
N GLU A 211 18.53 -46.63 -5.92
CA GLU A 211 18.46 -45.68 -6.98
C GLU A 211 17.42 -46.15 -8.00
N PHE A 212 16.46 -45.27 -8.35
CA PHE A 212 15.33 -45.64 -9.19
C PHE A 212 14.84 -44.42 -10.00
N ASP A 213 14.12 -44.67 -11.07
CA ASP A 213 13.54 -43.66 -11.94
C ASP A 213 12.04 -43.55 -11.71
N LEU A 214 11.57 -42.29 -11.53
CA LEU A 214 10.16 -41.92 -11.46
C LEU A 214 9.75 -41.28 -12.77
N LYS A 215 8.81 -41.89 -13.49
CA LYS A 215 8.20 -41.32 -14.70
C LYS A 215 6.97 -40.53 -14.28
N LEU A 216 7.00 -39.23 -14.42
CA LEU A 216 5.98 -38.33 -13.93
C LEU A 216 5.58 -37.31 -15.02
N LYS A 217 4.42 -36.69 -14.85
CA LYS A 217 3.94 -35.63 -15.72
C LYS A 217 3.73 -34.35 -14.89
N PHE A 218 4.27 -33.22 -15.32
CA PHE A 218 3.96 -31.95 -14.70
C PHE A 218 2.49 -31.60 -14.87
N PRO A 219 1.85 -30.97 -13.87
CA PRO A 219 0.51 -30.40 -14.01
C PRO A 219 0.43 -29.42 -15.20
N GLU A 220 -0.75 -29.30 -15.81
CA GLU A 220 -0.93 -28.40 -16.97
C GLU A 220 -0.85 -26.91 -16.57
N ASP A 221 -1.14 -26.62 -15.31
CA ASP A 221 -1.08 -25.28 -14.69
C ASP A 221 0.25 -24.98 -13.98
N TYR A 222 1.30 -25.77 -14.27
CA TYR A 222 2.60 -25.57 -13.65
C TYR A 222 3.21 -24.22 -14.07
N HIS A 223 3.76 -23.49 -13.10
CA HIS A 223 4.26 -22.12 -13.28
C HIS A 223 5.36 -21.95 -14.36
N ALA A 224 6.12 -23.00 -14.66
CA ALA A 224 7.13 -22.98 -15.72
C ALA A 224 6.50 -23.51 -17.03
N GLU A 225 6.18 -22.59 -17.97
CA GLU A 225 5.52 -22.91 -19.25
C GLU A 225 6.21 -24.02 -20.06
N ASN A 226 7.55 -24.11 -19.98
CA ASN A 226 8.35 -25.12 -20.69
C ASN A 226 8.25 -26.52 -20.07
N LEU A 227 7.69 -26.65 -18.87
CA LEU A 227 7.51 -27.89 -18.13
C LEU A 227 6.03 -28.26 -17.99
N ALA A 228 5.11 -27.31 -18.05
CA ALA A 228 3.67 -27.55 -17.90
C ALA A 228 3.18 -28.64 -18.86
N GLY A 229 2.49 -29.65 -18.33
CA GLY A 229 1.96 -30.78 -19.07
C GLY A 229 3.00 -31.72 -19.70
N GLN A 230 4.30 -31.56 -19.39
CA GLN A 230 5.37 -32.36 -20.00
C GLN A 230 5.68 -33.64 -19.18
N ASP A 231 6.00 -34.69 -19.90
CA ASP A 231 6.50 -35.92 -19.31
C ASP A 231 7.99 -35.77 -18.92
N VAL A 232 8.33 -36.16 -17.72
CA VAL A 232 9.70 -36.08 -17.17
C VAL A 232 10.08 -37.35 -16.44
N VAL A 233 11.38 -37.57 -16.34
CA VAL A 233 11.93 -38.69 -15.58
C VAL A 233 12.82 -38.11 -14.48
N PHE A 234 12.51 -38.44 -13.23
CA PHE A 234 13.36 -38.14 -12.10
C PHE A 234 14.16 -39.38 -11.69
N THR A 235 15.48 -39.33 -11.83
CA THR A 235 16.37 -40.30 -11.23
C THR A 235 16.55 -39.93 -9.76
N VAL A 236 16.10 -40.76 -8.84
CA VAL A 236 16.10 -40.54 -7.40
C VAL A 236 17.03 -41.53 -6.73
N LYS A 237 17.93 -41.07 -5.86
CA LYS A 237 18.76 -41.90 -4.99
C LYS A 237 18.37 -41.63 -3.54
N LEU A 238 17.89 -42.67 -2.87
CA LEU A 238 17.45 -42.58 -1.48
C LEU A 238 18.63 -42.87 -0.54
N HIS A 239 19.10 -41.90 0.20
CA HIS A 239 20.23 -42.04 1.13
C HIS A 239 19.80 -42.57 2.47
N LYS A 240 18.74 -42.03 3.06
CA LYS A 240 18.26 -42.37 4.39
C LYS A 240 16.74 -42.23 4.44
N VAL A 241 16.16 -43.06 5.31
CA VAL A 241 14.76 -42.95 5.70
C VAL A 241 14.72 -42.60 7.19
N ASN A 242 14.16 -41.47 7.53
CA ASN A 242 13.96 -41.05 8.91
C ASN A 242 12.47 -41.19 9.26
N GLU A 243 12.17 -42.00 10.25
CA GLU A 243 10.85 -42.00 10.86
C GLU A 243 10.68 -40.76 11.69
N LEU A 244 9.63 -39.99 11.43
CA LEU A 244 9.29 -38.80 12.20
C LEU A 244 8.40 -39.23 13.37
N LYS A 245 9.01 -39.38 14.54
CA LYS A 245 8.25 -39.65 15.77
C LYS A 245 7.68 -38.35 16.31
N LEU A 246 6.36 -38.25 16.24
CA LEU A 246 5.67 -37.13 16.85
C LEU A 246 5.70 -37.28 18.38
N PRO A 247 6.09 -36.23 19.13
CA PRO A 247 6.06 -36.27 20.58
C PRO A 247 4.64 -36.52 21.10
N GLU A 248 4.51 -37.15 22.26
CA GLU A 248 3.22 -37.33 22.91
C GLU A 248 2.70 -35.96 23.41
N LEU A 249 1.37 -35.77 23.32
CA LEU A 249 0.71 -34.53 23.82
C LEU A 249 0.58 -34.63 25.35
N ASN A 250 1.67 -34.47 26.05
CA ASN A 250 1.78 -34.51 27.50
C ASN A 250 2.43 -33.22 28.05
N ASP A 251 2.64 -33.17 29.36
CA ASP A 251 3.18 -31.98 30.01
C ASP A 251 4.64 -31.69 29.65
N GLU A 252 5.42 -32.73 29.29
CA GLU A 252 6.77 -32.51 28.74
C GLU A 252 6.74 -31.80 27.41
N PHE A 253 5.75 -32.12 26.55
CA PHE A 253 5.54 -31.41 25.29
C PHE A 253 5.08 -29.97 25.55
N ALA A 254 4.21 -29.76 26.52
CA ALA A 254 3.78 -28.42 26.91
C ALA A 254 4.97 -27.53 27.29
N ALA A 255 5.91 -28.06 28.08
CA ALA A 255 7.14 -27.33 28.46
C ALA A 255 8.05 -27.01 27.25
N LYS A 256 8.01 -27.80 26.18
CA LYS A 256 8.72 -27.48 24.92
C LYS A 256 8.05 -26.38 24.11
N CYS A 257 6.72 -26.21 24.23
CA CYS A 257 5.96 -25.20 23.48
C CYS A 257 6.11 -23.79 24.08
N GLY A 258 6.55 -23.65 25.34
CA GLY A 258 6.71 -22.36 26.00
C GLY A 258 6.72 -22.49 27.51
N PRO A 259 6.45 -21.42 28.25
CA PRO A 259 6.42 -21.43 29.71
C PRO A 259 5.13 -22.07 30.26
N PHE A 260 4.80 -23.27 29.79
CA PHE A 260 3.60 -24.01 30.17
C PHE A 260 3.97 -25.24 31.00
N THR A 261 3.11 -25.60 31.95
CA THR A 261 3.29 -26.75 32.82
C THR A 261 2.38 -27.92 32.43
N GLU A 262 1.26 -27.65 31.78
CA GLU A 262 0.26 -28.61 31.35
C GLU A 262 -0.24 -28.36 29.93
N MET A 263 -0.61 -29.44 29.20
CA MET A 263 -1.20 -29.31 27.87
C MET A 263 -2.49 -28.50 27.84
N LYS A 264 -3.22 -28.46 28.94
CA LYS A 264 -4.42 -27.61 29.05
C LYS A 264 -4.11 -26.12 28.92
N GLU A 265 -2.96 -25.66 29.45
CA GLU A 265 -2.51 -24.28 29.34
C GLU A 265 -2.15 -23.93 27.90
N VAL A 266 -1.44 -24.83 27.19
CA VAL A 266 -1.12 -24.65 25.76
C VAL A 266 -2.42 -24.52 24.93
N LYS A 267 -3.39 -25.40 25.16
CA LYS A 267 -4.68 -25.35 24.47
C LYS A 267 -5.43 -24.04 24.76
N ALA A 268 -5.44 -23.59 26.00
CA ALA A 268 -6.09 -22.34 26.40
C ALA A 268 -5.40 -21.13 25.76
N ASP A 269 -4.08 -21.12 25.72
CA ASP A 269 -3.29 -20.05 25.10
C ASP A 269 -3.53 -19.98 23.59
N ILE A 270 -3.43 -21.10 22.87
CA ILE A 270 -3.74 -21.18 21.44
C ILE A 270 -5.17 -20.71 21.16
N LYS A 271 -6.14 -21.16 21.96
CA LYS A 271 -7.55 -20.77 21.80
C LYS A 271 -7.73 -19.26 21.98
N ARG A 272 -7.05 -18.67 22.97
CA ARG A 272 -7.05 -17.23 23.21
C ARG A 272 -6.48 -16.46 22.01
N GLU A 273 -5.28 -16.87 21.52
CA GLU A 273 -4.64 -16.21 20.39
C GLU A 273 -5.45 -16.34 19.10
N LEU A 274 -5.97 -17.53 18.79
CA LEU A 274 -6.86 -17.73 17.64
C LEU A 274 -8.14 -16.90 17.74
N THR A 275 -8.72 -16.80 18.93
CA THR A 275 -9.91 -15.97 19.17
C THR A 275 -9.58 -14.51 18.91
N ALA A 276 -8.47 -14.00 19.50
CA ALA A 276 -8.04 -12.63 19.30
C ALA A 276 -7.68 -12.34 17.83
N GLN A 277 -7.12 -13.30 17.10
CA GLN A 277 -6.84 -13.17 15.67
C GLN A 277 -8.15 -13.09 14.86
N LYS A 278 -9.06 -14.06 15.04
CA LYS A 278 -10.35 -14.09 14.32
C LYS A 278 -11.22 -12.86 14.66
N GLU A 279 -11.16 -12.36 15.89
CA GLU A 279 -11.84 -11.11 16.29
C GLU A 279 -11.25 -9.90 15.55
N ARG A 280 -9.94 -9.78 15.47
CA ARG A 280 -9.30 -8.71 14.69
C ARG A 280 -9.67 -8.77 13.21
N GLU A 281 -9.64 -9.97 12.62
CA GLU A 281 -10.04 -10.17 11.22
C GLU A 281 -11.52 -9.82 10.99
N ALA A 282 -12.40 -10.21 11.90
CA ALA A 282 -13.82 -9.86 11.85
C ALA A 282 -14.05 -8.35 12.02
N ASP A 283 -13.27 -7.69 12.87
CA ASP A 283 -13.32 -6.24 13.05
C ASP A 283 -12.85 -5.48 11.80
N GLU A 284 -11.75 -5.90 11.17
CA GLU A 284 -11.29 -5.29 9.92
C GLU A 284 -12.30 -5.50 8.78
N LYS A 285 -12.81 -6.72 8.59
CA LYS A 285 -13.85 -6.98 7.59
C LYS A 285 -15.11 -6.15 7.84
N PHE A 286 -15.49 -5.96 9.09
CA PHE A 286 -16.64 -5.15 9.44
C PHE A 286 -16.42 -3.66 9.15
N LYS A 287 -15.24 -3.13 9.46
CA LYS A 287 -14.83 -1.76 9.10
C LYS A 287 -14.90 -1.56 7.59
N ASP A 288 -14.29 -2.48 6.82
CA ASP A 288 -14.27 -2.44 5.37
C ASP A 288 -15.68 -2.50 4.77
N ALA A 289 -16.53 -3.36 5.32
CA ALA A 289 -17.93 -3.48 4.88
C ALA A 289 -18.72 -2.19 5.14
N LEU A 290 -18.57 -1.56 6.33
CA LEU A 290 -19.20 -0.28 6.65
C LEU A 290 -18.72 0.86 5.74
N VAL A 291 -17.40 0.95 5.53
CA VAL A 291 -16.81 1.97 4.63
C VAL A 291 -17.26 1.73 3.20
N GLY A 292 -17.27 0.48 2.75
CA GLY A 292 -17.75 0.08 1.42
C GLY A 292 -19.22 0.47 1.21
N GLU A 293 -20.10 0.10 2.12
CA GLU A 293 -21.53 0.43 2.05
C GLU A 293 -21.78 1.95 2.07
N LEU A 294 -21.08 2.68 2.93
CA LEU A 294 -21.17 4.15 2.96
C LEU A 294 -20.69 4.75 1.64
N THR A 295 -19.60 4.25 1.11
CA THR A 295 -19.02 4.71 -0.17
C THR A 295 -20.01 4.50 -1.32
N GLU A 296 -20.67 3.35 -1.38
CA GLU A 296 -21.68 3.05 -2.41
C GLU A 296 -22.89 3.97 -2.31
N LYS A 297 -23.40 4.20 -1.09
CA LYS A 297 -24.54 5.09 -0.81
C LYS A 297 -24.22 6.57 -0.99
N SER A 298 -22.97 6.95 -1.01
CA SER A 298 -22.52 8.34 -1.17
C SER A 298 -22.28 8.70 -2.63
N LYS A 299 -22.41 10.01 -2.95
CA LYS A 299 -22.14 10.54 -4.29
C LYS A 299 -20.96 11.50 -4.22
N ALA A 300 -19.94 11.21 -5.00
CA ALA A 300 -18.75 12.05 -5.20
C ALA A 300 -18.31 11.93 -6.66
N ALA A 301 -17.98 13.03 -7.29
CA ALA A 301 -17.24 12.99 -8.54
C ALA A 301 -15.79 12.61 -8.24
N LEU A 302 -15.11 11.96 -9.18
CA LEU A 302 -13.73 11.51 -8.96
C LEU A 302 -12.78 12.38 -9.80
N PRO A 303 -11.90 13.18 -9.16
CA PRO A 303 -10.85 13.89 -9.86
C PRO A 303 -9.89 12.89 -10.52
N GLU A 304 -9.62 13.08 -11.81
CA GLU A 304 -8.76 12.17 -12.57
C GLU A 304 -7.35 12.11 -11.98
N LEU A 305 -6.83 13.24 -11.52
CA LEU A 305 -5.53 13.34 -10.87
C LEU A 305 -5.41 12.38 -9.67
N LEU A 306 -6.44 12.32 -8.81
CA LEU A 306 -6.44 11.41 -7.65
C LEU A 306 -6.53 9.96 -8.06
N VAL A 307 -7.30 9.65 -9.12
CA VAL A 307 -7.42 8.29 -9.65
C VAL A 307 -6.08 7.82 -10.22
N GLU A 308 -5.41 8.68 -10.99
CA GLU A 308 -4.08 8.37 -11.54
C GLU A 308 -3.01 8.20 -10.46
N ASP A 309 -3.03 9.05 -9.41
CA ASP A 309 -2.11 8.92 -8.28
C ASP A 309 -2.33 7.61 -7.53
N GLN A 310 -3.59 7.24 -7.30
CA GLN A 310 -3.93 5.99 -6.66
C GLN A 310 -3.57 4.78 -7.52
N LEU A 311 -3.74 4.89 -8.85
CA LEU A 311 -3.35 3.86 -9.80
C LEU A 311 -1.83 3.63 -9.75
N ARG A 312 -1.04 4.71 -9.77
CA ARG A 312 0.43 4.63 -9.61
C ARG A 312 0.83 3.97 -8.29
N SER A 313 0.07 4.21 -7.22
CA SER A 313 0.32 3.54 -5.94
C SER A 313 0.05 2.04 -6.02
N ILE A 314 -1.08 1.62 -6.59
CA ILE A 314 -1.44 0.21 -6.78
C ILE A 314 -0.37 -0.52 -7.62
N GLU A 315 0.08 0.10 -8.71
CA GLU A 315 1.13 -0.47 -9.56
C GLU A 315 2.45 -0.64 -8.81
N ARG A 316 2.83 0.35 -8.02
CA ARG A 316 4.07 0.30 -7.22
C ARG A 316 4.01 -0.78 -6.15
N ASP A 317 2.90 -0.86 -5.42
CA ASP A 317 2.69 -1.85 -4.37
C ASP A 317 2.73 -3.27 -4.96
N LEU A 318 2.06 -3.49 -6.09
CA LEU A 318 2.10 -4.77 -6.81
C LEU A 318 3.52 -5.12 -7.23
N THR A 319 4.22 -4.20 -7.89
CA THR A 319 5.60 -4.42 -8.36
C THR A 319 6.53 -4.77 -7.21
N GLN A 320 6.40 -4.06 -6.09
CA GLN A 320 7.23 -4.31 -4.89
C GLN A 320 6.94 -5.70 -4.31
N ASN A 321 5.68 -6.10 -4.20
CA ASN A 321 5.30 -7.43 -3.70
C ASN A 321 5.80 -8.56 -4.62
N LEU A 322 5.73 -8.35 -5.93
CA LEU A 322 6.25 -9.30 -6.91
C LEU A 322 7.77 -9.44 -6.82
N MET A 323 8.49 -8.33 -6.63
CA MET A 323 9.95 -8.37 -6.41
C MET A 323 10.33 -9.21 -5.19
N TYR A 324 9.61 -9.07 -4.06
CA TYR A 324 9.85 -9.91 -2.87
C TYR A 324 9.58 -11.39 -3.11
N SER A 325 8.65 -11.71 -4.00
CA SER A 325 8.31 -13.08 -4.38
C SER A 325 9.17 -13.64 -5.52
N GLY A 326 10.11 -12.85 -6.06
CA GLY A 326 10.93 -13.24 -7.21
C GLY A 326 10.15 -13.40 -8.53
N LEU A 327 8.96 -12.79 -8.61
CA LEU A 327 8.09 -12.85 -9.80
C LEU A 327 8.20 -11.56 -10.62
N SER A 328 8.08 -11.69 -11.94
CA SER A 328 7.93 -10.53 -12.82
C SER A 328 6.46 -10.13 -12.96
N LEU A 329 6.22 -8.85 -13.30
CA LEU A 329 4.87 -8.36 -13.59
C LEU A 329 4.23 -9.14 -14.74
N ASP A 330 5.00 -9.43 -15.80
CA ASP A 330 4.49 -10.16 -16.98
C ASP A 330 4.05 -11.58 -16.61
N SER A 331 4.82 -12.28 -15.78
CA SER A 331 4.45 -13.62 -15.30
C SER A 331 3.18 -13.58 -14.45
N TYR A 332 3.06 -12.59 -13.57
CA TYR A 332 1.86 -12.38 -12.76
C TYR A 332 0.63 -12.13 -13.63
N LEU A 333 0.72 -11.20 -14.60
CA LEU A 333 -0.39 -10.86 -15.48
C LEU A 333 -0.89 -12.08 -16.27
N LYS A 334 0.02 -12.90 -16.81
CA LYS A 334 -0.32 -14.13 -17.51
C LYS A 334 -1.01 -15.14 -16.59
N THR A 335 -0.50 -15.33 -15.37
CA THR A 335 -1.10 -16.24 -14.38
C THR A 335 -2.50 -15.80 -13.97
N GLN A 336 -2.74 -14.48 -13.91
CA GLN A 336 -4.06 -13.90 -13.62
C GLN A 336 -4.98 -13.83 -14.87
N GLY A 337 -4.52 -14.25 -16.02
CA GLY A 337 -5.31 -14.31 -17.26
C GLY A 337 -5.44 -12.96 -17.97
N PHE A 338 -4.56 -12.00 -17.68
CA PHE A 338 -4.48 -10.73 -18.40
C PHE A 338 -3.54 -10.83 -19.60
N LYS A 339 -3.95 -10.25 -20.71
CA LYS A 339 -3.15 -10.20 -21.94
C LYS A 339 -1.91 -9.33 -21.77
N ASP A 340 -2.09 -8.18 -21.15
CA ASP A 340 -1.07 -7.15 -20.95
C ASP A 340 -1.42 -6.24 -19.76
N LYS A 341 -0.50 -5.32 -19.43
CA LYS A 341 -0.68 -4.34 -18.37
C LYS A 341 -1.88 -3.43 -18.59
N GLU A 342 -2.18 -3.05 -19.84
CA GLU A 342 -3.27 -2.13 -20.15
C GLU A 342 -4.63 -2.76 -19.82
N GLU A 343 -4.77 -4.05 -20.12
CA GLU A 343 -5.98 -4.80 -19.80
C GLU A 343 -6.17 -4.93 -18.28
N TRP A 344 -5.11 -5.24 -17.55
CA TRP A 344 -5.14 -5.28 -16.08
C TRP A 344 -5.50 -3.92 -15.48
N VAL A 345 -4.85 -2.84 -15.96
CA VAL A 345 -5.17 -1.48 -15.53
C VAL A 345 -6.65 -1.19 -15.74
N LYS A 346 -7.18 -1.50 -16.92
CA LYS A 346 -8.57 -1.19 -17.26
C LYS A 346 -9.58 -2.03 -16.48
N LYS A 347 -9.31 -3.33 -16.30
CA LYS A 347 -10.29 -4.27 -15.71
C LYS A 347 -10.21 -4.34 -14.18
N GLU A 348 -9.04 -4.12 -13.60
CA GLU A 348 -8.82 -4.35 -12.16
C GLU A 348 -8.27 -3.12 -11.44
N ALA A 349 -7.11 -2.60 -11.88
CA ALA A 349 -6.42 -1.57 -11.10
C ALA A 349 -7.18 -0.24 -11.07
N ARG A 350 -7.74 0.22 -12.21
CA ARG A 350 -8.50 1.48 -12.28
C ARG A 350 -9.80 1.44 -11.49
N PRO A 351 -10.66 0.41 -11.60
CA PRO A 351 -11.83 0.29 -10.73
C PRO A 351 -11.48 0.26 -9.23
N ALA A 352 -10.39 -0.42 -8.87
CA ALA A 352 -9.89 -0.42 -7.50
C ALA A 352 -9.41 0.98 -7.05
N ALA A 353 -8.69 1.70 -7.91
CA ALA A 353 -8.26 3.07 -7.68
C ALA A 353 -9.46 4.02 -7.48
N GLU A 354 -10.44 3.96 -8.37
CA GLU A 354 -11.67 4.77 -8.28
C GLU A 354 -12.43 4.50 -6.97
N LYS A 355 -12.55 3.23 -6.58
CA LYS A 355 -13.18 2.86 -5.31
C LYS A 355 -12.42 3.41 -4.10
N ARG A 356 -11.07 3.32 -4.10
CA ARG A 356 -10.23 3.86 -3.02
C ARG A 356 -10.31 5.38 -2.94
N VAL A 357 -10.25 6.09 -4.08
CA VAL A 357 -10.40 7.55 -4.14
C VAL A 357 -11.77 7.97 -3.61
N LYS A 358 -12.84 7.30 -4.05
CA LYS A 358 -14.20 7.59 -3.59
C LYS A 358 -14.32 7.40 -2.08
N ALA A 359 -13.80 6.29 -1.55
CA ALA A 359 -13.80 6.03 -0.11
C ALA A 359 -13.04 7.11 0.68
N GLY A 360 -11.87 7.52 0.19
CA GLY A 360 -11.07 8.59 0.78
C GLY A 360 -11.82 9.92 0.84
N LEU A 361 -12.47 10.33 -0.26
CA LEU A 361 -13.29 11.55 -0.33
C LEU A 361 -14.49 11.48 0.63
N VAL A 362 -15.17 10.34 0.68
CA VAL A 362 -16.33 10.11 1.56
C VAL A 362 -15.92 10.16 3.03
N LEU A 363 -14.81 9.51 3.41
CA LEU A 363 -14.29 9.55 4.78
C LEU A 363 -13.81 10.93 5.19
N ALA A 364 -13.16 11.67 4.27
CA ALA A 364 -12.75 13.05 4.51
C ALA A 364 -13.95 13.97 4.75
N GLU A 365 -15.04 13.80 4.02
CA GLU A 365 -16.27 14.57 4.25
C GLU A 365 -16.96 14.16 5.55
N LEU A 366 -17.02 12.86 5.85
CA LEU A 366 -17.59 12.36 7.11
C LEU A 366 -16.79 12.88 8.31
N SER A 367 -15.45 12.95 8.22
CA SER A 367 -14.62 13.51 9.31
C SER A 367 -14.97 14.97 9.60
N LYS A 368 -15.23 15.79 8.56
CA LYS A 368 -15.65 17.18 8.70
C LYS A 368 -17.03 17.28 9.35
N GLU A 369 -17.99 16.47 8.88
CA GLU A 369 -19.37 16.47 9.44
C GLU A 369 -19.38 16.04 10.90
N LEU A 370 -18.60 15.05 11.27
CA LEU A 370 -18.45 14.57 12.65
C LEU A 370 -17.48 15.41 13.50
N LYS A 371 -16.82 16.41 12.91
CA LYS A 371 -15.81 17.26 13.56
C LYS A 371 -14.67 16.46 14.20
N ILE A 372 -14.21 15.45 13.50
CA ILE A 372 -13.10 14.61 13.93
C ILE A 372 -11.81 15.29 13.54
N ASP A 373 -10.90 15.42 14.51
CA ASP A 373 -9.60 16.04 14.34
C ASP A 373 -8.51 15.23 15.06
N ALA A 374 -7.26 15.49 14.71
CA ALA A 374 -6.08 14.96 15.39
C ALA A 374 -5.33 16.13 16.06
N SER A 375 -5.28 16.11 17.38
CA SER A 375 -4.56 17.15 18.11
C SER A 375 -3.06 17.07 17.90
N ARG A 376 -2.35 18.19 18.08
CA ARG A 376 -0.88 18.22 17.98
C ARG A 376 -0.21 17.22 18.92
N ASP A 377 -0.72 17.06 20.13
CA ASP A 377 -0.18 16.13 21.12
C ASP A 377 -0.37 14.67 20.72
N GLU A 378 -1.49 14.34 20.06
CA GLU A 378 -1.71 12.99 19.52
C GLU A 378 -0.76 12.68 18.37
N ILE A 379 -0.60 13.61 17.43
CA ILE A 379 0.34 13.49 16.31
C ILE A 379 1.76 13.31 16.84
N GLN A 380 2.18 14.14 17.82
CA GLN A 380 3.51 14.04 18.40
C GLN A 380 3.75 12.69 19.08
N ARG A 381 2.79 12.19 19.87
CA ARG A 381 2.88 10.86 20.49
C ARG A 381 3.03 9.75 19.46
N GLN A 382 2.32 9.85 18.33
CA GLN A 382 2.41 8.86 17.25
C GLN A 382 3.79 8.92 16.57
N ILE A 383 4.33 10.11 16.34
CA ILE A 383 5.69 10.31 15.83
C ILE A 383 6.73 9.72 16.78
N ASP A 384 6.61 10.00 18.09
CA ASP A 384 7.53 9.49 19.10
C ASP A 384 7.49 7.96 19.19
N PHE A 385 6.30 7.37 19.06
CA PHE A 385 6.13 5.91 18.98
C PHE A 385 6.85 5.33 17.76
N PHE A 386 6.70 5.92 16.58
CA PHE A 386 7.41 5.47 15.39
C PHE A 386 8.93 5.67 15.54
N LYS A 387 9.38 6.80 16.05
CA LYS A 387 10.80 7.05 16.33
C LYS A 387 11.43 6.00 17.26
N GLN A 388 10.67 5.53 18.26
CA GLN A 388 11.12 4.45 19.15
C GLN A 388 11.25 3.11 18.40
N GLN A 389 10.32 2.78 17.50
CA GLN A 389 10.37 1.55 16.71
C GLN A 389 11.56 1.50 15.74
N TYR A 390 11.88 2.62 15.08
CA TYR A 390 13.01 2.69 14.14
C TYR A 390 14.38 2.85 14.82
N GLY A 391 14.40 3.01 16.14
CA GLY A 391 15.60 2.91 16.96
C GLY A 391 16.70 3.89 16.57
N LYS A 392 17.82 3.38 16.02
CA LYS A 392 19.04 4.16 15.73
C LYS A 392 19.21 4.53 14.26
N ASP A 393 18.27 4.25 13.40
CA ASP A 393 18.35 4.61 11.98
C ASP A 393 18.16 6.12 11.79
N LYS A 394 19.27 6.85 11.70
CA LYS A 394 19.28 8.31 11.57
C LYS A 394 18.50 8.80 10.35
N LYS A 395 18.59 8.10 9.20
CA LYS A 395 17.90 8.51 7.98
C LYS A 395 16.38 8.42 8.13
N MET A 396 15.91 7.36 8.78
CA MET A 396 14.48 7.19 9.08
C MET A 396 14.01 8.21 10.12
N LEU A 397 14.81 8.50 11.14
CA LEU A 397 14.48 9.51 12.16
C LEU A 397 14.36 10.92 11.56
N GLU A 398 15.25 11.31 10.65
CA GLU A 398 15.22 12.61 9.96
C GLU A 398 13.95 12.78 9.10
N GLN A 399 13.38 11.70 8.55
CA GLN A 399 12.13 11.76 7.79
C GLN A 399 10.96 12.23 8.64
N PHE A 400 10.95 11.88 9.94
CA PHE A 400 9.89 12.32 10.86
C PHE A 400 9.96 13.82 11.23
N ASP A 401 10.98 14.55 10.81
CA ASP A 401 11.04 16.01 10.98
C ASP A 401 10.43 16.75 9.78
N ASN A 402 10.03 16.01 8.74
CA ASN A 402 9.40 16.57 7.54
C ASN A 402 7.91 16.91 7.82
N PRO A 403 7.49 18.17 7.61
CA PRO A 403 6.09 18.59 7.79
C PRO A 403 5.07 17.78 6.96
N ASN A 404 5.47 17.25 5.82
CA ASN A 404 4.60 16.39 5.00
C ASN A 404 4.31 15.07 5.71
N VAL A 405 5.31 14.45 6.34
CA VAL A 405 5.13 13.22 7.13
C VAL A 405 4.19 13.47 8.31
N HIS A 406 4.30 14.62 8.98
CA HIS A 406 3.37 15.00 10.06
C HIS A 406 1.94 15.10 9.55
N ARG A 407 1.75 15.70 8.38
CA ARG A 407 0.42 15.82 7.74
C ARG A 407 -0.15 14.45 7.36
N ASP A 408 0.69 13.56 6.83
CA ASP A 408 0.26 12.21 6.45
C ASP A 408 -0.14 11.38 7.68
N ILE A 409 0.62 11.48 8.78
CA ILE A 409 0.27 10.87 10.06
C ILE A 409 -1.05 11.44 10.58
N ALA A 410 -1.23 12.77 10.55
CA ALA A 410 -2.47 13.41 10.98
C ALA A 410 -3.68 12.93 10.16
N ASN A 411 -3.56 12.90 8.83
CA ASN A 411 -4.62 12.43 7.94
C ASN A 411 -4.99 10.97 8.21
N ARG A 412 -3.99 10.10 8.41
CA ARG A 412 -4.22 8.71 8.78
C ARG A 412 -4.97 8.58 10.10
N MET A 413 -4.53 9.32 11.13
CA MET A 413 -5.20 9.32 12.43
C MET A 413 -6.65 9.81 12.35
N ILE A 414 -6.92 10.85 11.56
CA ILE A 414 -8.29 11.35 11.32
C ILE A 414 -9.12 10.26 10.65
N THR A 415 -8.58 9.60 9.63
CA THR A 415 -9.26 8.50 8.94
C THR A 415 -9.59 7.36 9.90
N ASP A 416 -8.61 6.89 10.69
CA ASP A 416 -8.78 5.80 11.64
C ASP A 416 -9.85 6.15 12.70
N LYS A 417 -9.81 7.37 13.25
CA LYS A 417 -10.84 7.86 14.19
C LYS A 417 -12.22 7.96 13.54
N THR A 418 -12.29 8.34 12.27
CA THR A 418 -13.54 8.44 11.52
C THR A 418 -14.17 7.06 11.32
N VAL A 419 -13.37 6.07 10.93
CA VAL A 419 -13.80 4.69 10.79
C VAL A 419 -14.24 4.12 12.15
N ALA A 420 -13.47 4.37 13.21
CA ALA A 420 -13.85 3.95 14.57
C ALA A 420 -15.18 4.55 15.01
N LYS A 421 -15.42 5.83 14.70
CA LYS A 421 -16.71 6.48 14.99
C LYS A 421 -17.85 5.93 14.15
N LEU A 422 -17.61 5.60 12.88
CA LEU A 422 -18.57 4.94 12.01
C LEU A 422 -18.99 3.58 12.57
N VAL A 423 -18.03 2.79 13.05
CA VAL A 423 -18.27 1.51 13.74
C VAL A 423 -19.12 1.74 14.99
N GLU A 424 -18.75 2.69 15.85
CA GLU A 424 -19.51 3.01 17.07
C GLU A 424 -20.99 3.36 16.78
N LEU A 425 -21.22 4.14 15.74
CA LEU A 425 -22.57 4.56 15.36
C LEU A 425 -23.44 3.41 14.83
N ASN A 426 -22.84 2.34 14.31
CA ASN A 426 -23.53 1.21 13.70
C ASN A 426 -23.51 -0.08 14.54
N THR A 427 -22.74 -0.12 15.65
CA THR A 427 -22.71 -1.25 16.60
C THR A 427 -23.71 -1.10 17.75
N LYS A 428 -24.21 0.11 18.03
CA LYS A 428 -25.17 0.39 19.13
C LYS A 428 -26.62 0.07 18.80
N LYS A 429 -26.86 -0.67 17.75
CA LYS A 429 -28.21 -1.19 17.39
C LYS A 429 -28.19 -2.68 17.62
#